data_77404132448c7bea381d7a9f6dd28bad
#
_entry.id   77404132448c7bea381d7a9f6dd28bad
#
_cell.length_a   1.000
_cell.length_b   1.000
_cell.length_c   1.000
_cell.angle_alpha   90.00
_cell.angle_beta   90.00
_cell.angle_gamma   90.00
#
_symmetry.space_group_name_H-M   'P 1'
#
loop_
_entity.id
_entity.type
_entity.pdbx_description
1 polymer ?
#
loop_
_entity_poly.entity_id
_entity_poly.type
_entity_poly.pdbx_seq_one_letter_code
_entity_poly.pdbx_strand_id
1 'polypeptide(L)'
;MKFTTFALMKLHFYKYQGTGNDFVMIDNRNLSFPKTNISLINKLCDRRFGIGADGLILLEPSNKQDFKMVYFNADGNEGSMCGNGGRCLVAFAKQLGIITYKTTFDAVDGLHYATIENNIVSLKMIDVTEIEIAKEYTFLNTGSPHHISFCKNISTINVKEAGSKIRYGAPYFEEGTNVNFVEQLTNDSFKVRTYERGVEDETLACGTGVTAVAIAANKTNITNSNTIKIEVLGGNLEVSFKKKDTSYTNVFLKGPAQFVFEGNITI
;
A
#
# COMPACT_ATOMS: atom_id res chain seq x y z
N MET A 1 -31.13 35.85 10.90
CA MET A 1 -30.30 34.82 10.32
C MET A 1 -28.84 35.16 10.52
N LYS A 2 -28.14 34.49 11.44
CA LYS A 2 -26.69 34.71 11.61
C LYS A 2 -25.97 33.90 10.53
N PHE A 3 -25.42 34.59 9.54
CA PHE A 3 -24.50 33.95 8.58
C PHE A 3 -23.20 33.66 9.36
N THR A 4 -22.97 32.39 9.64
CA THR A 4 -21.67 31.95 10.14
C THR A 4 -20.72 32.03 8.94
N THR A 5 -19.89 33.06 8.93
CA THR A 5 -18.79 33.18 7.96
C THR A 5 -17.81 32.05 8.30
N PHE A 6 -17.81 30.97 7.54
CA PHE A 6 -16.73 29.98 7.61
C PHE A 6 -15.45 30.68 7.18
N ALA A 7 -14.50 30.82 8.10
CA ALA A 7 -13.18 31.31 7.75
C ALA A 7 -12.58 30.33 6.73
N LEU A 8 -12.26 30.83 5.54
CA LEU A 8 -11.58 30.05 4.50
C LEU A 8 -10.21 29.63 5.07
N MET A 9 -10.01 28.31 5.25
CA MET A 9 -8.75 27.79 5.74
C MET A 9 -7.83 27.51 4.55
N LYS A 10 -6.62 28.06 4.57
CA LYS A 10 -5.57 27.75 3.60
C LYS A 10 -4.84 26.49 4.05
N LEU A 11 -4.94 25.43 3.25
CA LEU A 11 -4.33 24.14 3.51
C LEU A 11 -3.11 23.98 2.60
N HIS A 12 -1.93 23.73 3.18
CA HIS A 12 -0.74 23.32 2.46
C HIS A 12 -0.73 21.79 2.34
N PHE A 13 -0.44 21.28 1.15
CA PHE A 13 -0.40 19.85 0.88
C PHE A 13 0.82 19.48 0.05
N TYR A 14 1.18 18.22 0.11
CA TYR A 14 2.20 17.57 -0.70
C TYR A 14 1.59 16.42 -1.50
N LYS A 15 2.08 16.21 -2.70
CA LYS A 15 1.67 15.09 -3.54
C LYS A 15 2.82 14.09 -3.63
N TYR A 16 2.52 12.84 -3.28
CA TYR A 16 3.45 11.72 -3.36
C TYR A 16 2.86 10.58 -4.18
N GLN A 17 3.72 9.72 -4.71
CA GLN A 17 3.34 8.46 -5.31
C GLN A 17 4.33 7.36 -4.95
N GLY A 18 3.83 6.12 -4.81
CA GLY A 18 4.60 4.90 -4.61
C GLY A 18 4.14 3.83 -5.57
N THR A 19 4.94 3.54 -6.62
CA THR A 19 4.57 2.57 -7.68
C THR A 19 3.21 2.85 -8.32
N GLY A 20 2.94 4.15 -8.65
CA GLY A 20 1.71 4.59 -9.33
C GLY A 20 0.52 4.87 -8.42
N ASN A 21 0.52 4.38 -7.19
CA ASN A 21 -0.50 4.72 -6.20
C ASN A 21 -0.17 6.06 -5.55
N ASP A 22 -1.07 7.04 -5.63
CA ASP A 22 -0.79 8.43 -5.34
C ASP A 22 -1.60 8.99 -4.16
N PHE A 23 -0.99 9.89 -3.39
CA PHE A 23 -1.55 10.39 -2.14
C PHE A 23 -1.42 11.90 -2.00
N VAL A 24 -2.45 12.52 -1.44
CA VAL A 24 -2.36 13.85 -0.82
C VAL A 24 -1.79 13.66 0.59
N MET A 25 -0.66 14.30 0.88
CA MET A 25 0.02 14.24 2.17
C MET A 25 -0.11 15.58 2.88
N ILE A 26 -0.46 15.55 4.17
CA ILE A 26 -0.62 16.74 4.98
C ILE A 26 0.18 16.60 6.28
N ASP A 27 1.02 17.60 6.58
CA ASP A 27 1.62 17.74 7.89
C ASP A 27 0.57 18.23 8.89
N ASN A 28 0.00 17.29 9.63
CA ASN A 28 -1.03 17.55 10.63
C ASN A 28 -0.50 17.43 12.07
N ARG A 29 0.78 17.72 12.29
CA ARG A 29 1.36 17.69 13.65
C ARG A 29 0.74 18.68 14.61
N ASN A 30 0.10 19.73 14.09
CA ASN A 30 -0.68 20.70 14.87
C ASN A 30 -2.15 20.27 15.11
N LEU A 31 -2.58 19.13 14.57
CA LEU A 31 -3.92 18.55 14.68
C LEU A 31 -5.06 19.49 14.21
N SER A 32 -4.78 20.37 13.24
CA SER A 32 -5.73 21.36 12.74
C SER A 32 -6.61 20.88 11.58
N PHE A 33 -6.24 19.77 10.91
CA PHE A 33 -7.01 19.23 9.80
C PHE A 33 -8.33 18.62 10.29
N PRO A 34 -9.49 18.99 9.68
CA PRO A 34 -10.82 18.52 10.10
C PRO A 34 -11.08 17.09 9.61
N LYS A 35 -10.37 16.10 10.14
CA LYS A 35 -10.34 14.70 9.70
C LYS A 35 -11.68 13.94 9.79
N THR A 36 -12.66 14.48 10.50
CA THR A 36 -14.02 13.93 10.54
C THR A 36 -14.91 14.43 9.38
N ASN A 37 -14.42 15.35 8.56
CA ASN A 37 -15.15 15.88 7.41
C ASN A 37 -14.91 15.01 6.16
N ILE A 38 -15.66 13.91 6.05
CA ILE A 38 -15.59 12.95 4.94
C ILE A 38 -15.74 13.65 3.58
N SER A 39 -16.70 14.58 3.46
CA SER A 39 -16.95 15.30 2.20
C SER A 39 -15.75 16.15 1.77
N LEU A 40 -15.03 16.74 2.71
CA LEU A 40 -13.82 17.50 2.42
C LEU A 40 -12.71 16.57 1.91
N ILE A 41 -12.48 15.43 2.57
CA ILE A 41 -11.45 14.48 2.17
C ILE A 41 -11.75 13.92 0.78
N ASN A 42 -12.99 13.51 0.54
CA ASN A 42 -13.44 13.07 -0.78
C ASN A 42 -13.21 14.14 -1.86
N LYS A 43 -13.58 15.41 -1.57
CA LYS A 43 -13.34 16.54 -2.48
C LYS A 43 -11.84 16.76 -2.75
N LEU A 44 -10.97 16.66 -1.74
CA LEU A 44 -9.53 16.82 -1.92
C LEU A 44 -8.94 15.71 -2.80
N CYS A 45 -9.47 14.49 -2.69
CA CYS A 45 -9.05 13.34 -3.50
C CYS A 45 -9.66 13.32 -4.91
N ASP A 46 -10.68 14.14 -5.20
CA ASP A 46 -11.28 14.19 -6.53
C ASP A 46 -10.28 14.71 -7.58
N ARG A 47 -10.07 13.95 -8.66
CA ARG A 47 -9.09 14.25 -9.71
C ARG A 47 -9.46 15.41 -10.63
N ARG A 48 -10.70 15.90 -10.57
CA ARG A 48 -11.22 16.98 -11.43
C ARG A 48 -11.53 18.25 -10.63
N PHE A 49 -12.04 18.09 -9.41
CA PHE A 49 -12.52 19.20 -8.59
C PHE A 49 -11.70 19.45 -7.35
N GLY A 50 -10.69 18.61 -7.07
CA GLY A 50 -9.76 18.71 -5.96
C GLY A 50 -8.31 18.66 -6.40
N ILE A 51 -7.46 18.13 -5.52
CA ILE A 51 -6.03 17.87 -5.80
C ILE A 51 -5.89 16.59 -6.64
N GLY A 52 -6.74 15.62 -6.37
CA GLY A 52 -6.78 14.32 -7.03
C GLY A 52 -5.76 13.33 -6.45
N ALA A 53 -6.24 12.21 -5.91
CA ALA A 53 -5.42 11.13 -5.41
C ALA A 53 -6.24 9.86 -5.16
N ASP A 54 -5.56 8.72 -4.99
CA ASP A 54 -6.17 7.48 -4.52
C ASP A 54 -6.51 7.53 -3.01
N GLY A 55 -5.88 8.45 -2.28
CA GLY A 55 -6.17 8.69 -0.88
C GLY A 55 -5.44 9.89 -0.28
N LEU A 56 -5.77 10.19 0.97
CA LEU A 56 -5.18 11.27 1.76
C LEU A 56 -4.52 10.69 3.00
N ILE A 57 -3.31 11.16 3.31
CA ILE A 57 -2.55 10.72 4.48
C ILE A 57 -2.19 11.93 5.33
N LEU A 58 -2.53 11.88 6.61
CA LEU A 58 -2.08 12.83 7.61
C LEU A 58 -0.87 12.28 8.34
N LEU A 59 0.16 13.09 8.47
CA LEU A 59 1.25 12.86 9.40
C LEU A 59 0.91 13.58 10.69
N GLU A 60 0.59 12.83 11.75
CA GLU A 60 0.21 13.34 13.06
C GLU A 60 1.29 13.09 14.11
N PRO A 61 1.30 13.81 15.25
CA PRO A 61 2.23 13.50 16.34
C PRO A 61 1.90 12.14 16.96
N SER A 62 2.93 11.42 17.43
CA SER A 62 2.79 10.26 18.30
C SER A 62 3.47 10.52 19.64
N ASN A 63 2.93 9.94 20.71
CA ASN A 63 3.54 10.01 22.06
C ASN A 63 4.65 8.97 22.26
N LYS A 64 4.77 7.98 21.37
CA LYS A 64 5.66 6.84 21.53
C LYS A 64 6.61 6.63 20.35
N GLN A 65 6.22 7.08 19.18
CA GLN A 65 6.95 6.88 17.93
C GLN A 65 7.34 8.22 17.31
N ASP A 66 8.06 8.20 16.20
CA ASP A 66 8.47 9.44 15.52
C ASP A 66 7.26 10.22 15.00
N PHE A 67 6.20 9.53 14.56
CA PHE A 67 4.93 10.10 14.10
C PHE A 67 3.83 9.02 14.05
N LYS A 68 2.60 9.46 13.70
CA LYS A 68 1.44 8.60 13.46
C LYS A 68 0.93 8.81 12.03
N MET A 69 0.59 7.72 11.37
CA MET A 69 -0.13 7.70 10.09
C MET A 69 -1.64 7.66 10.33
N VAL A 70 -2.37 8.56 9.68
CA VAL A 70 -3.83 8.44 9.53
C VAL A 70 -4.13 8.47 8.05
N TYR A 71 -4.70 7.38 7.53
CA TYR A 71 -4.96 7.20 6.10
C TYR A 71 -6.45 7.20 5.81
N PHE A 72 -6.84 7.90 4.76
CA PHE A 72 -8.19 7.95 4.23
C PHE A 72 -8.19 7.52 2.77
N ASN A 73 -9.13 6.66 2.40
CA ASN A 73 -9.44 6.35 1.02
C ASN A 73 -10.01 7.59 0.30
N ALA A 74 -10.04 7.57 -1.03
CA ALA A 74 -10.58 8.69 -1.81
C ALA A 74 -12.07 8.98 -1.55
N ASP A 75 -12.82 8.02 -1.01
CA ASP A 75 -14.22 8.21 -0.60
C ASP A 75 -14.37 9.01 0.71
N GLY A 76 -13.27 9.28 1.41
CA GLY A 76 -13.19 10.03 2.66
C GLY A 76 -13.27 9.17 3.92
N ASN A 77 -13.45 7.86 3.82
CA ASN A 77 -13.47 6.97 4.95
C ASN A 77 -12.04 6.58 5.36
N GLU A 78 -11.80 6.43 6.67
CA GLU A 78 -10.53 5.96 7.18
C GLU A 78 -10.26 4.54 6.67
N GLY A 79 -9.08 4.34 6.11
CA GLY A 79 -8.64 3.08 5.52
C GLY A 79 -7.68 2.32 6.43
N SER A 80 -7.47 1.04 6.09
CA SER A 80 -6.40 0.24 6.68
C SER A 80 -5.03 0.74 6.20
N MET A 81 -3.96 0.33 6.89
CA MET A 81 -2.60 0.66 6.47
C MET A 81 -2.32 0.17 5.04
N CYS A 82 -1.85 1.08 4.20
CA CYS A 82 -1.46 0.82 2.83
C CYS A 82 0.07 0.83 2.70
N GLY A 83 0.67 -0.26 2.22
CA GLY A 83 2.13 -0.36 2.07
C GLY A 83 2.73 0.70 1.13
N ASN A 84 2.01 1.10 0.08
CA ASN A 84 2.41 2.19 -0.82
C ASN A 84 2.35 3.54 -0.09
N GLY A 85 1.26 3.79 0.65
CA GLY A 85 1.08 4.98 1.48
C GLY A 85 2.09 5.08 2.61
N GLY A 86 2.40 3.98 3.28
CA GLY A 86 3.42 3.92 4.33
C GLY A 86 4.81 4.29 3.82
N ARG A 87 5.20 3.80 2.61
CA ARG A 87 6.46 4.23 2.00
C ARG A 87 6.46 5.74 1.68
N CYS A 88 5.37 6.26 1.12
CA CYS A 88 5.23 7.69 0.84
C CYS A 88 5.32 8.53 2.12
N LEU A 89 4.69 8.08 3.21
CA LEU A 89 4.73 8.77 4.50
C LEU A 89 6.15 8.83 5.09
N VAL A 90 6.92 7.75 4.98
CA VAL A 90 8.33 7.71 5.42
C VAL A 90 9.18 8.71 4.62
N ALA A 91 8.99 8.77 3.29
CA ALA A 91 9.67 9.76 2.46
C ALA A 91 9.24 11.20 2.80
N PHE A 92 7.97 11.41 3.09
CA PHE A 92 7.43 12.70 3.52
C PHE A 92 8.01 13.13 4.88
N ALA A 93 8.06 12.23 5.86
CA ALA A 93 8.68 12.50 7.16
C ALA A 93 10.16 12.89 7.04
N LYS A 94 10.89 12.26 6.10
CA LYS A 94 12.27 12.66 5.78
C LYS A 94 12.34 14.05 5.16
N GLN A 95 11.46 14.38 4.22
CA GLN A 95 11.38 15.72 3.61
C GLN A 95 11.10 16.82 4.66
N LEU A 96 10.25 16.51 5.65
CA LEU A 96 9.95 17.42 6.76
C LEU A 96 11.07 17.50 7.82
N GLY A 97 12.17 16.75 7.67
CA GLY A 97 13.29 16.73 8.62
C GLY A 97 12.97 16.03 9.95
N ILE A 98 11.89 15.25 10.02
CA ILE A 98 11.49 14.50 11.23
C ILE A 98 12.44 13.30 11.44
N ILE A 99 12.84 12.66 10.34
CA ILE A 99 13.72 11.51 10.34
C ILE A 99 14.91 11.72 9.39
N THR A 100 15.96 10.94 9.58
CA THR A 100 17.12 10.93 8.65
C THR A 100 17.12 9.70 7.76
N TYR A 101 17.16 8.48 8.36
CA TYR A 101 17.29 7.26 7.57
C TYR A 101 16.43 6.09 8.07
N LYS A 102 16.01 6.08 9.32
CA LYS A 102 15.18 5.04 9.94
C LYS A 102 14.06 5.67 10.76
N THR A 103 12.98 4.95 10.92
CA THR A 103 11.83 5.42 11.69
C THR A 103 11.00 4.28 12.24
N THR A 104 10.28 4.58 13.33
CA THR A 104 9.11 3.83 13.77
C THR A 104 7.91 4.77 13.79
N PHE A 105 6.76 4.28 13.38
CA PHE A 105 5.52 5.07 13.36
C PHE A 105 4.31 4.20 13.71
N ASP A 106 3.30 4.83 14.28
CA ASP A 106 2.01 4.20 14.54
C ASP A 106 1.10 4.30 13.32
N ALA A 107 0.33 3.25 13.03
CA ALA A 107 -0.79 3.26 12.10
C ALA A 107 -2.00 2.57 12.75
N VAL A 108 -3.13 2.49 12.04
CA VAL A 108 -4.37 1.89 12.56
C VAL A 108 -4.19 0.42 13.00
N ASP A 109 -3.30 -0.31 12.34
CA ASP A 109 -2.98 -1.73 12.59
C ASP A 109 -1.79 -1.94 13.53
N GLY A 110 -1.18 -0.87 14.04
CA GLY A 110 -0.14 -0.93 15.06
C GLY A 110 1.18 -0.26 14.66
N LEU A 111 2.26 -0.80 15.21
CA LEU A 111 3.61 -0.26 15.07
C LEU A 111 4.26 -0.71 13.76
N HIS A 112 4.80 0.24 13.03
CA HIS A 112 5.58 0.02 11.81
C HIS A 112 7.03 0.47 11.98
N TYR A 113 7.92 -0.20 11.26
CA TYR A 113 9.34 0.15 11.14
C TYR A 113 9.71 0.31 9.66
N ALA A 114 10.50 1.30 9.35
CA ALA A 114 11.02 1.49 8.01
C ALA A 114 12.42 2.12 8.00
N THR A 115 13.12 1.92 6.89
CA THR A 115 14.34 2.66 6.53
C THR A 115 14.15 3.32 5.19
N ILE A 116 14.88 4.43 4.96
CA ILE A 116 14.86 5.15 3.69
C ILE A 116 16.26 5.56 3.26
N GLU A 117 16.61 5.21 2.02
CA GLU A 117 17.86 5.61 1.37
C GLU A 117 17.56 5.97 -0.10
N ASN A 118 18.01 7.13 -0.55
CA ASN A 118 17.85 7.59 -1.95
C ASN A 118 16.40 7.44 -2.49
N ASN A 119 15.40 7.82 -1.70
CA ASN A 119 13.98 7.70 -2.02
C ASN A 119 13.46 6.25 -2.18
N ILE A 120 14.26 5.27 -1.84
CA ILE A 120 13.84 3.88 -1.73
C ILE A 120 13.55 3.58 -0.25
N VAL A 121 12.33 3.19 0.03
CA VAL A 121 11.86 2.86 1.37
C VAL A 121 11.78 1.35 1.53
N SER A 122 12.33 0.83 2.62
CA SER A 122 12.20 -0.55 3.05
C SER A 122 11.27 -0.57 4.27
N LEU A 123 10.05 -1.02 4.06
CA LEU A 123 8.98 -1.05 5.06
C LEU A 123 8.85 -2.47 5.61
N LYS A 124 8.89 -2.61 6.93
CA LYS A 124 8.65 -3.90 7.58
C LYS A 124 7.17 -4.28 7.46
N MET A 125 6.93 -5.47 6.93
CA MET A 125 5.62 -6.09 6.84
C MET A 125 5.42 -7.07 8.02
N ILE A 126 4.21 -7.58 8.18
CA ILE A 126 3.93 -8.61 9.18
C ILE A 126 4.68 -9.90 8.85
N ASP A 127 5.03 -10.65 9.87
CA ASP A 127 5.57 -12.00 9.72
C ASP A 127 4.44 -12.97 9.33
N VAL A 128 4.76 -13.99 8.52
CA VAL A 128 3.76 -14.93 7.98
C VAL A 128 4.07 -16.34 8.42
N THR A 129 3.08 -17.00 9.02
CA THR A 129 3.18 -18.39 9.51
C THR A 129 2.19 -19.33 8.82
N GLU A 130 1.05 -18.82 8.39
CA GLU A 130 -0.03 -19.58 7.80
C GLU A 130 -0.06 -19.39 6.28
N ILE A 131 0.12 -20.48 5.54
CA ILE A 131 0.14 -20.49 4.08
C ILE A 131 -0.59 -21.76 3.63
N GLU A 132 -1.70 -21.57 2.96
CA GLU A 132 -2.44 -22.67 2.31
C GLU A 132 -1.90 -22.88 0.91
N ILE A 133 -1.59 -24.14 0.57
CA ILE A 133 -1.18 -24.54 -0.78
C ILE A 133 -2.25 -25.46 -1.34
N ALA A 134 -3.03 -24.97 -2.27
CA ALA A 134 -3.97 -25.77 -3.05
C ALA A 134 -3.35 -26.22 -4.39
N LYS A 135 -4.06 -27.02 -5.15
CA LYS A 135 -3.58 -27.55 -6.44
C LYS A 135 -3.30 -26.44 -7.47
N GLU A 136 -4.14 -25.40 -7.49
CA GLU A 136 -4.12 -24.36 -8.53
C GLU A 136 -3.76 -22.97 -7.99
N TYR A 137 -3.66 -22.81 -6.66
CA TYR A 137 -3.35 -21.54 -6.04
C TYR A 137 -2.63 -21.69 -4.69
N THR A 138 -2.03 -20.62 -4.26
CA THR A 138 -1.55 -20.46 -2.88
C THR A 138 -2.34 -19.32 -2.24
N PHE A 139 -2.72 -19.48 -0.97
CA PHE A 139 -3.43 -18.45 -0.22
C PHE A 139 -2.69 -18.13 1.08
N LEU A 140 -2.55 -16.84 1.39
CA LEU A 140 -1.98 -16.35 2.64
C LEU A 140 -2.42 -14.92 2.94
N ASN A 141 -2.23 -14.53 4.19
CA ASN A 141 -2.53 -13.19 4.67
C ASN A 141 -1.21 -12.45 5.00
N THR A 142 -1.00 -11.29 4.41
CA THR A 142 0.17 -10.40 4.62
C THR A 142 -0.24 -9.01 5.13
N GLY A 143 -1.36 -8.94 5.87
CA GLY A 143 -2.08 -7.74 6.27
C GLY A 143 -3.41 -7.59 5.52
N SER A 144 -3.58 -8.36 4.44
CA SER A 144 -4.80 -8.57 3.67
C SER A 144 -4.77 -9.98 3.09
N PRO A 145 -5.92 -10.63 2.83
CA PRO A 145 -5.95 -11.96 2.22
C PRO A 145 -5.59 -11.90 0.73
N HIS A 146 -4.76 -12.85 0.28
CA HIS A 146 -4.26 -12.92 -1.09
C HIS A 146 -4.37 -14.33 -1.66
N HIS A 147 -5.04 -14.45 -2.81
CA HIS A 147 -5.00 -15.58 -3.71
C HIS A 147 -3.89 -15.37 -4.74
N ILE A 148 -3.01 -16.34 -4.89
CA ILE A 148 -1.87 -16.29 -5.82
C ILE A 148 -2.00 -17.42 -6.84
N SER A 149 -2.12 -17.07 -8.12
CA SER A 149 -2.13 -17.99 -9.25
C SER A 149 -0.87 -17.79 -10.09
N PHE A 150 0.01 -18.80 -10.11
CA PHE A 150 1.16 -18.81 -11.01
C PHE A 150 0.70 -19.26 -12.40
N CYS A 151 0.95 -18.43 -13.40
CA CYS A 151 0.51 -18.69 -14.78
C CYS A 151 1.52 -18.18 -15.80
N LYS A 152 1.34 -18.54 -17.05
CA LYS A 152 2.14 -18.04 -18.18
C LYS A 152 1.39 -16.91 -18.88
N ASN A 153 2.14 -15.99 -19.48
CA ASN A 153 1.59 -14.90 -20.31
C ASN A 153 0.50 -14.07 -19.61
N ILE A 154 0.77 -13.56 -18.41
CA ILE A 154 -0.20 -12.76 -17.65
C ILE A 154 -0.65 -11.50 -18.38
N SER A 155 0.09 -11.03 -19.40
CA SER A 155 -0.28 -9.89 -20.24
C SER A 155 -1.59 -10.11 -21.01
N THR A 156 -1.97 -11.37 -21.28
CA THR A 156 -3.19 -11.72 -22.02
C THR A 156 -4.41 -11.90 -21.12
N ILE A 157 -4.25 -11.87 -19.80
CA ILE A 157 -5.33 -12.08 -18.84
C ILE A 157 -6.18 -10.81 -18.74
N ASN A 158 -7.50 -10.95 -18.87
CA ASN A 158 -8.44 -9.91 -18.43
C ASN A 158 -8.55 -9.97 -16.91
N VAL A 159 -7.69 -9.19 -16.21
CA VAL A 159 -7.57 -9.23 -14.75
C VAL A 159 -8.86 -8.87 -14.05
N LYS A 160 -9.61 -7.91 -14.58
CA LYS A 160 -10.90 -7.51 -14.01
C LYS A 160 -11.91 -8.66 -14.01
N GLU A 161 -12.05 -9.34 -15.11
CA GLU A 161 -13.00 -10.46 -15.24
C GLU A 161 -12.55 -11.69 -14.47
N ALA A 162 -11.29 -12.12 -14.67
CA ALA A 162 -10.76 -13.31 -14.02
C ALA A 162 -10.61 -13.12 -12.51
N GLY A 163 -10.17 -11.96 -12.08
CA GLY A 163 -10.02 -11.59 -10.68
C GLY A 163 -11.36 -11.51 -9.95
N SER A 164 -12.35 -10.83 -10.55
CA SER A 164 -13.71 -10.75 -10.02
C SER A 164 -14.33 -12.14 -9.83
N LYS A 165 -14.19 -13.03 -10.81
CA LYS A 165 -14.70 -14.40 -10.72
C LYS A 165 -14.13 -15.18 -9.54
N ILE A 166 -12.82 -15.03 -9.26
CA ILE A 166 -12.16 -15.67 -8.11
C ILE A 166 -12.59 -14.97 -6.81
N ARG A 167 -12.56 -13.64 -6.79
CA ARG A 167 -12.87 -12.81 -5.63
C ARG A 167 -14.25 -13.11 -5.03
N TYR A 168 -15.25 -13.31 -5.89
CA TYR A 168 -16.64 -13.58 -5.49
C TYR A 168 -17.02 -15.05 -5.50
N GLY A 169 -16.13 -15.92 -6.00
CA GLY A 169 -16.35 -17.37 -6.07
C GLY A 169 -15.90 -18.11 -4.82
N ALA A 170 -16.12 -19.44 -4.85
CA ALA A 170 -15.59 -20.34 -3.81
C ALA A 170 -14.05 -20.31 -3.82
N PRO A 171 -13.41 -20.40 -2.64
CA PRO A 171 -13.96 -20.51 -1.29
C PRO A 171 -14.26 -19.17 -0.60
N TYR A 172 -14.06 -18.04 -1.28
CA TYR A 172 -13.99 -16.70 -0.66
C TYR A 172 -15.35 -16.02 -0.48
N PHE A 173 -16.26 -16.17 -1.44
CA PHE A 173 -17.62 -15.62 -1.40
C PHE A 173 -17.68 -14.14 -0.96
N GLU A 174 -18.45 -13.84 0.09
CA GLU A 174 -18.66 -12.48 0.60
C GLU A 174 -17.40 -11.87 1.22
N GLU A 175 -16.59 -12.66 1.95
CA GLU A 175 -15.36 -12.18 2.56
C GLU A 175 -14.34 -11.71 1.50
N GLY A 176 -14.28 -12.46 0.41
CA GLY A 176 -13.45 -12.17 -0.75
C GLY A 176 -11.95 -12.14 -0.45
N THR A 177 -11.18 -11.97 -1.51
CA THR A 177 -9.72 -11.92 -1.45
C THR A 177 -9.18 -11.01 -2.53
N ASN A 178 -7.94 -10.51 -2.37
CA ASN A 178 -7.17 -9.95 -3.47
C ASN A 178 -6.67 -11.10 -4.36
N VAL A 179 -6.65 -10.91 -5.66
CA VAL A 179 -6.23 -11.95 -6.62
C VAL A 179 -4.99 -11.49 -7.37
N ASN A 180 -3.92 -12.29 -7.29
CA ASN A 180 -2.64 -11.97 -7.92
C ASN A 180 -2.33 -13.01 -9.00
N PHE A 181 -2.23 -12.57 -10.25
CA PHE A 181 -1.75 -13.36 -11.38
C PHE A 181 -0.26 -13.13 -11.51
N VAL A 182 0.52 -14.22 -11.51
CA VAL A 182 1.98 -14.19 -11.36
C VAL A 182 2.66 -14.94 -12.48
N GLU A 183 3.58 -14.29 -13.16
CA GLU A 183 4.47 -14.88 -14.16
C GLU A 183 5.91 -14.83 -13.68
N GLN A 184 6.59 -15.96 -13.71
CA GLN A 184 8.02 -16.01 -13.40
C GLN A 184 8.83 -15.49 -14.58
N LEU A 185 9.67 -14.49 -14.37
CA LEU A 185 10.58 -13.93 -15.39
C LEU A 185 11.96 -14.55 -15.30
N THR A 186 12.51 -14.65 -14.09
CA THR A 186 13.79 -15.31 -13.78
C THR A 186 13.66 -16.14 -12.51
N ASN A 187 14.75 -16.73 -12.03
CA ASN A 187 14.72 -17.49 -10.78
C ASN A 187 14.31 -16.63 -9.55
N ASP A 188 14.59 -15.33 -9.55
CA ASP A 188 14.36 -14.41 -8.44
C ASP A 188 13.49 -13.19 -8.83
N SER A 189 12.86 -13.22 -10.01
CA SER A 189 12.07 -12.12 -10.52
C SER A 189 10.72 -12.58 -11.08
N PHE A 190 9.65 -11.86 -10.72
CA PHE A 190 8.28 -12.18 -11.11
C PHE A 190 7.56 -10.92 -11.57
N LYS A 191 6.62 -11.12 -12.50
CA LYS A 191 5.66 -10.10 -12.92
C LYS A 191 4.32 -10.39 -12.28
N VAL A 192 3.67 -9.35 -11.75
CA VAL A 192 2.42 -9.48 -10.99
C VAL A 192 1.38 -8.49 -11.50
N ARG A 193 0.16 -8.98 -11.67
CA ARG A 193 -1.03 -8.18 -11.93
C ARG A 193 -2.08 -8.52 -10.87
N THR A 194 -2.62 -7.50 -10.21
CA THR A 194 -3.49 -7.69 -9.04
C THR A 194 -4.87 -7.10 -9.27
N TYR A 195 -5.91 -7.93 -9.07
CA TYR A 195 -7.27 -7.47 -8.81
C TYR A 195 -7.42 -7.23 -7.31
N GLU A 196 -7.76 -6.04 -6.92
CA GLU A 196 -7.76 -5.62 -5.52
C GLU A 196 -9.18 -5.58 -4.94
N ARG A 197 -9.38 -6.32 -3.85
CA ARG A 197 -10.62 -6.31 -3.06
C ARG A 197 -10.85 -4.94 -2.45
N GLY A 198 -12.03 -4.38 -2.65
CA GLY A 198 -12.41 -3.04 -2.20
C GLY A 198 -12.21 -1.96 -3.26
N VAL A 199 -11.27 -2.15 -4.20
CA VAL A 199 -11.18 -1.36 -5.44
C VAL A 199 -12.06 -2.00 -6.53
N GLU A 200 -12.12 -3.34 -6.53
CA GLU A 200 -12.89 -4.18 -7.45
C GLU A 200 -12.48 -3.96 -8.93
N ASP A 201 -11.18 -3.71 -9.11
CA ASP A 201 -10.54 -3.57 -10.41
C ASP A 201 -9.05 -3.92 -10.33
N GLU A 202 -8.35 -3.92 -11.47
CA GLU A 202 -6.90 -4.04 -11.52
C GLU A 202 -6.24 -2.77 -10.99
N THR A 203 -5.25 -2.93 -10.09
CA THR A 203 -4.48 -1.81 -9.54
C THR A 203 -3.05 -1.80 -10.05
N LEU A 204 -2.42 -0.62 -10.00
CA LEU A 204 -1.03 -0.44 -10.46
C LEU A 204 -0.02 -1.15 -9.57
N ALA A 205 -0.30 -1.28 -8.28
CA ALA A 205 0.54 -1.99 -7.31
C ALA A 205 -0.21 -2.25 -6.00
N CYS A 206 -0.13 -3.48 -5.49
CA CYS A 206 -0.62 -3.87 -4.17
C CYS A 206 0.56 -4.34 -3.31
N GLY A 207 0.91 -3.57 -2.27
CA GLY A 207 2.09 -3.85 -1.44
C GLY A 207 2.01 -5.17 -0.67
N THR A 208 0.85 -5.48 -0.09
CA THR A 208 0.59 -6.76 0.58
C THR A 208 0.55 -7.90 -0.44
N GLY A 209 0.02 -7.65 -1.65
CA GLY A 209 -0.04 -8.63 -2.73
C GLY A 209 1.34 -9.09 -3.20
N VAL A 210 2.25 -8.16 -3.49
CA VAL A 210 3.61 -8.53 -3.91
C VAL A 210 4.39 -9.23 -2.79
N THR A 211 4.11 -8.87 -1.53
CA THR A 211 4.68 -9.57 -0.36
C THR A 211 4.18 -11.01 -0.30
N ALA A 212 2.88 -11.22 -0.51
CA ALA A 212 2.28 -12.56 -0.56
C ALA A 212 2.85 -13.39 -1.72
N VAL A 213 3.00 -12.80 -2.90
CA VAL A 213 3.58 -13.48 -4.08
C VAL A 213 5.01 -13.95 -3.81
N ALA A 214 5.86 -13.09 -3.23
CA ALA A 214 7.24 -13.45 -2.93
C ALA A 214 7.34 -14.63 -1.95
N ILE A 215 6.52 -14.61 -0.91
CA ILE A 215 6.45 -15.70 0.07
C ILE A 215 5.90 -16.98 -0.57
N ALA A 216 4.82 -16.90 -1.36
CA ALA A 216 4.24 -18.03 -2.06
C ALA A 216 5.22 -18.68 -3.03
N ALA A 217 5.96 -17.89 -3.82
CA ALA A 217 6.97 -18.40 -4.77
C ALA A 217 8.08 -19.20 -4.06
N ASN A 218 8.55 -18.71 -2.89
CA ASN A 218 9.53 -19.44 -2.09
C ASN A 218 8.92 -20.67 -1.42
N LYS A 219 7.70 -20.57 -0.89
CA LYS A 219 7.03 -21.67 -0.19
C LYS A 219 6.74 -22.85 -1.11
N THR A 220 6.39 -22.59 -2.37
CA THR A 220 6.10 -23.60 -3.39
C THR A 220 7.33 -24.07 -4.15
N ASN A 221 8.54 -23.64 -3.71
CA ASN A 221 9.83 -23.98 -4.32
C ASN A 221 9.99 -23.56 -5.82
N ILE A 222 9.20 -22.57 -6.27
CA ILE A 222 9.38 -21.93 -7.58
C ILE A 222 10.69 -21.12 -7.57
N THR A 223 11.07 -20.59 -6.41
CA THR A 223 12.38 -19.97 -6.15
C THR A 223 12.93 -20.39 -4.80
N ASN A 224 14.26 -20.43 -4.70
CA ASN A 224 14.96 -20.58 -3.41
C ASN A 224 15.51 -19.25 -2.89
N SER A 225 15.26 -18.13 -3.58
CA SER A 225 15.72 -16.81 -3.17
C SER A 225 14.94 -16.31 -1.94
N ASN A 226 15.63 -15.61 -1.04
CA ASN A 226 15.05 -14.89 0.08
C ASN A 226 14.89 -13.38 -0.21
N THR A 227 15.30 -12.94 -1.40
CA THR A 227 15.10 -11.60 -1.93
C THR A 227 14.55 -11.72 -3.34
N ILE A 228 13.36 -11.19 -3.56
CA ILE A 228 12.58 -11.42 -4.77
C ILE A 228 12.18 -10.09 -5.36
N LYS A 229 12.48 -9.89 -6.63
CA LYS A 229 12.12 -8.72 -7.43
C LYS A 229 10.76 -8.91 -8.04
N ILE A 230 9.92 -7.91 -7.94
CA ILE A 230 8.55 -7.95 -8.46
C ILE A 230 8.33 -6.76 -9.40
N GLU A 231 7.99 -7.07 -10.66
CA GLU A 231 7.49 -6.10 -11.62
C GLU A 231 5.98 -6.01 -11.51
N VAL A 232 5.45 -4.81 -11.28
CA VAL A 232 4.02 -4.51 -11.31
C VAL A 232 3.76 -3.41 -12.35
N LEU A 233 2.49 -3.13 -12.68
CA LEU A 233 2.16 -2.08 -13.65
C LEU A 233 2.73 -0.71 -13.27
N GLY A 234 2.78 -0.39 -11.96
CA GLY A 234 3.27 0.88 -11.44
C GLY A 234 4.79 0.96 -11.27
N GLY A 235 5.56 -0.11 -11.52
CA GLY A 235 7.01 -0.10 -11.38
C GLY A 235 7.60 -1.35 -10.75
N ASN A 236 8.76 -1.21 -10.10
CA ASN A 236 9.49 -2.33 -9.52
C ASN A 236 9.50 -2.26 -7.99
N LEU A 237 9.29 -3.40 -7.38
CA LEU A 237 9.33 -3.63 -5.95
C LEU A 237 10.29 -4.79 -5.64
N GLU A 238 10.75 -4.86 -4.39
CA GLU A 238 11.56 -5.97 -3.90
C GLU A 238 11.00 -6.42 -2.55
N VAL A 239 10.90 -7.72 -2.35
CA VAL A 239 10.50 -8.31 -1.07
C VAL A 239 11.64 -9.18 -0.57
N SER A 240 12.03 -8.98 0.69
CA SER A 240 13.01 -9.82 1.36
C SER A 240 12.47 -10.36 2.66
N PHE A 241 12.93 -11.54 3.07
CA PHE A 241 12.50 -12.20 4.30
C PHE A 241 13.56 -13.19 4.81
N LYS A 242 13.38 -13.63 6.05
CA LYS A 242 14.08 -14.79 6.62
C LYS A 242 13.08 -15.95 6.73
N LYS A 243 13.39 -17.07 6.07
CA LYS A 243 12.63 -18.32 6.21
C LYS A 243 13.19 -19.10 7.40
N LYS A 244 12.31 -19.49 8.33
CA LYS A 244 12.62 -20.38 9.43
C LYS A 244 11.52 -21.44 9.51
N ASP A 245 11.86 -22.67 9.20
CA ASP A 245 10.92 -23.80 9.12
C ASP A 245 9.74 -23.49 8.19
N THR A 246 8.54 -23.32 8.74
CA THR A 246 7.32 -22.98 7.99
C THR A 246 7.00 -21.50 8.01
N SER A 247 7.74 -20.68 8.76
CA SER A 247 7.47 -19.26 8.98
C SER A 247 8.39 -18.34 8.17
N TYR A 248 7.87 -17.18 7.82
CA TYR A 248 8.58 -16.09 7.16
C TYR A 248 8.62 -14.89 8.09
N THR A 249 9.83 -14.52 8.52
CA THR A 249 10.06 -13.44 9.48
C THR A 249 10.96 -12.37 8.91
N ASN A 250 11.02 -11.20 9.54
CA ASN A 250 11.76 -10.06 9.03
C ASN A 250 11.40 -9.76 7.57
N VAL A 251 10.11 -9.77 7.29
CA VAL A 251 9.57 -9.49 5.96
C VAL A 251 9.66 -7.99 5.69
N PHE A 252 10.29 -7.61 4.59
CA PHE A 252 10.41 -6.22 4.16
C PHE A 252 9.94 -6.06 2.73
N LEU A 253 9.11 -5.04 2.53
CA LEU A 253 8.71 -4.54 1.22
C LEU A 253 9.55 -3.30 0.90
N LYS A 254 10.32 -3.35 -0.18
CA LYS A 254 11.20 -2.27 -0.63
C LYS A 254 10.73 -1.72 -1.96
N GLY A 255 10.65 -0.42 -2.06
CA GLY A 255 10.23 0.25 -3.28
C GLY A 255 10.34 1.77 -3.22
N PRO A 256 10.15 2.45 -4.37
CA PRO A 256 10.23 3.88 -4.45
C PRO A 256 9.09 4.57 -3.70
N ALA A 257 9.39 5.78 -3.23
CA ALA A 257 8.44 6.76 -2.76
C ALA A 257 8.88 8.12 -3.28
N GLN A 258 8.07 8.74 -4.14
CA GLN A 258 8.47 9.92 -4.89
C GLN A 258 7.57 11.10 -4.58
N PHE A 259 8.20 12.23 -4.23
CA PHE A 259 7.56 13.52 -4.24
C PHE A 259 7.21 13.91 -5.68
N VAL A 260 6.02 14.45 -5.89
CA VAL A 260 5.54 14.89 -7.20
C VAL A 260 5.46 16.41 -7.27
N PHE A 261 4.68 17.01 -6.39
CA PHE A 261 4.55 18.47 -6.23
C PHE A 261 3.95 18.82 -4.86
N GLU A 262 3.95 20.11 -4.54
CA GLU A 262 3.26 20.67 -3.38
C GLU A 262 2.45 21.89 -3.77
N GLY A 263 1.52 22.30 -2.93
CA GLY A 263 0.69 23.45 -3.19
C GLY A 263 -0.14 23.91 -2.00
N ASN A 264 -0.97 24.91 -2.26
CA ASN A 264 -1.94 25.40 -1.29
C ASN A 264 -3.34 25.39 -1.91
N ILE A 265 -4.31 24.95 -1.14
CA ILE A 265 -5.72 24.98 -1.51
C ILE A 265 -6.51 25.69 -0.41
N THR A 266 -7.53 26.44 -0.81
CA THR A 266 -8.46 27.08 0.14
C THR A 266 -9.67 26.17 0.33
N ILE A 267 -9.99 25.84 1.57
CA ILE A 267 -11.08 24.94 1.95
C ILE A 267 -12.04 25.59 2.89
#